data_edbce3234ad93b1a3ccd12f7f02e31ee
#
_entry.id   edbce3234ad93b1a3ccd12f7f02e31ee
#
_cell.length_a   1.000
_cell.length_b   1.000
_cell.length_c   1.000
_cell.angle_alpha   90.00
_cell.angle_beta   90.00
_cell.angle_gamma   90.00
#
_symmetry.space_group_name_H-M   'P 1'
#
loop_
_entity.id
_entity.type
_entity.pdbx_description
1 polymer ?
#
loop_
_entity_poly.entity_id
_entity_poly.type
_entity_poly.pdbx_seq_one_letter_code
_entity_poly.pdbx_strand_id
1 'polypeptide(L)'
;MSGIRHHILSVSVFIVLAALDFMPMHFHGWMILPLLWLSMCALSRKQYVLATALFFSFLGDVMGWKRELIPQIGFFALAQVTYIILFSLLKPPSATWPKPIRMGFLLLLAGIYGTATCWIFPRVTDSIVMGGMAVYALLLLAMCYAAFCHKNLCLTVGAVLFVVSDFIIGVNLFVCHIPHSFLCIMVPYYLGQLLLYVGAQRLY
;
A
#
# COMPACT_ATOMS: atom_id res chain seq x y z
N MET A 1 1.82 -29.28 7.40
CA MET A 1 3.07 -28.72 7.98
C MET A 1 3.88 -27.89 6.99
N SER A 2 3.89 -28.16 5.68
CA SER A 2 4.62 -27.37 4.67
C SER A 2 4.13 -25.92 4.53
N GLY A 3 2.81 -25.69 4.50
CA GLY A 3 2.23 -24.35 4.31
C GLY A 3 2.58 -23.34 5.41
N ILE A 4 2.60 -23.76 6.68
CA ILE A 4 2.96 -22.88 7.81
C ILE A 4 4.45 -22.51 7.75
N ARG A 5 5.34 -23.43 7.43
CA ARG A 5 6.79 -23.16 7.27
C ARG A 5 7.05 -22.16 6.16
N HIS A 6 6.37 -22.30 5.01
CA HIS A 6 6.50 -21.35 3.91
C HIS A 6 5.97 -19.95 4.27
N HIS A 7 4.90 -19.88 5.05
CA HIS A 7 4.35 -18.59 5.50
C HIS A 7 5.34 -17.87 6.44
N ILE A 8 5.86 -18.59 7.44
CA ILE A 8 6.87 -18.07 8.37
C ILE A 8 8.10 -17.59 7.58
N LEU A 9 8.62 -18.40 6.65
CA LEU A 9 9.78 -18.03 5.83
C LEU A 9 9.51 -16.76 5.01
N SER A 10 8.36 -16.67 4.34
CA SER A 10 7.99 -15.48 3.55
C SER A 10 8.02 -14.21 4.38
N VAL A 11 7.43 -14.25 5.59
CA VAL A 11 7.36 -13.12 6.52
C VAL A 11 8.74 -12.79 7.08
N SER A 12 9.52 -13.81 7.52
CA SER A 12 10.84 -13.58 8.13
C SER A 12 11.81 -12.96 7.13
N VAL A 13 11.87 -13.46 5.90
CA VAL A 13 12.76 -12.90 4.87
C VAL A 13 12.32 -11.47 4.50
N PHE A 14 11.01 -11.20 4.39
CA PHE A 14 10.52 -9.85 4.17
C PHE A 14 10.98 -8.88 5.27
N ILE A 15 10.85 -9.27 6.54
CA ILE A 15 11.27 -8.43 7.68
C ILE A 15 12.78 -8.15 7.61
N VAL A 16 13.59 -9.16 7.28
CA VAL A 16 15.04 -8.97 7.13
C VAL A 16 15.35 -8.01 5.99
N LEU A 17 14.74 -8.19 4.82
CA LEU A 17 14.94 -7.30 3.67
C LEU A 17 14.49 -5.87 3.96
N ALA A 18 13.34 -5.70 4.62
CA ALA A 18 12.86 -4.39 5.04
C ALA A 18 13.79 -3.75 6.09
N ALA A 19 14.33 -4.53 7.03
CA ALA A 19 15.28 -4.03 8.03
C ALA A 19 16.61 -3.58 7.40
N LEU A 20 17.08 -4.26 6.35
CA LEU A 20 18.29 -3.88 5.62
C LEU A 20 18.18 -2.49 4.97
N ASP A 21 16.98 -2.09 4.56
CA ASP A 21 16.74 -0.77 3.97
C ASP A 21 16.92 0.38 4.98
N PHE A 22 16.80 0.10 6.28
CA PHE A 22 17.05 1.08 7.35
C PHE A 22 18.51 1.13 7.82
N MET A 23 19.39 0.26 7.31
CA MET A 23 20.80 0.30 7.67
C MET A 23 21.52 1.43 6.91
N PRO A 24 22.52 2.06 7.53
CA PRO A 24 23.32 3.11 6.90
C PRO A 24 24.30 2.52 5.87
N MET A 25 23.80 1.72 4.94
CA MET A 25 24.58 1.18 3.82
C MET A 25 24.42 2.08 2.60
N HIS A 26 25.50 2.27 1.85
CA HIS A 26 25.54 3.18 0.69
C HIS A 26 24.66 2.75 -0.51
N PHE A 27 24.00 1.62 -0.44
CA PHE A 27 23.15 1.10 -1.52
C PHE A 27 21.68 1.30 -1.21
N HIS A 28 21.11 2.38 -1.72
CA HIS A 28 19.68 2.73 -1.53
C HIS A 28 18.69 1.87 -2.35
N GLY A 29 19.17 0.90 -3.10
CA GLY A 29 18.34 0.00 -3.90
C GLY A 29 17.69 -1.15 -3.12
N TRP A 30 17.95 -1.28 -1.83
CA TRP A 30 17.37 -2.35 -1.00
C TRP A 30 15.86 -2.22 -0.85
N MET A 31 15.30 -1.03 -0.93
CA MET A 31 13.87 -0.75 -0.78
C MET A 31 12.98 -1.52 -1.76
N ILE A 32 13.52 -1.94 -2.91
CA ILE A 32 12.74 -2.66 -3.93
C ILE A 32 12.62 -4.17 -3.63
N LEU A 33 13.52 -4.76 -2.84
CA LEU A 33 13.60 -6.20 -2.62
C LEU A 33 12.44 -6.77 -1.79
N PRO A 34 11.94 -6.11 -0.72
CA PRO A 34 10.88 -6.65 0.11
C PRO A 34 9.62 -6.99 -0.70
N LEU A 35 9.17 -6.09 -1.57
CA LEU A 35 7.95 -6.28 -2.38
C LEU A 35 8.14 -7.31 -3.48
N LEU A 36 9.31 -7.31 -4.13
CA LEU A 36 9.66 -8.35 -5.10
C LEU A 36 9.59 -9.74 -4.45
N TRP A 37 10.17 -9.88 -3.26
CA TRP A 37 10.12 -11.13 -2.51
C TRP A 37 8.69 -11.60 -2.20
N LEU A 38 7.81 -10.72 -1.68
CA LEU A 38 6.42 -11.07 -1.41
C LEU A 38 5.66 -11.45 -2.68
N SER A 39 5.92 -10.73 -3.80
CA SER A 39 5.33 -11.06 -5.10
C SER A 39 5.72 -12.47 -5.55
N MET A 40 7.00 -12.84 -5.46
CA MET A 40 7.47 -14.19 -5.78
C MET A 40 6.85 -15.25 -4.86
N CYS A 41 6.72 -14.96 -3.56
CA CYS A 41 6.06 -15.85 -2.60
C CYS A 41 4.57 -16.06 -2.94
N ALA A 42 3.85 -15.01 -3.32
CA ALA A 42 2.46 -15.11 -3.76
C ALA A 42 2.34 -15.91 -5.07
N LEU A 43 3.24 -15.65 -6.03
CA LEU A 43 3.29 -16.37 -7.31
C LEU A 43 3.53 -17.88 -7.12
N SER A 44 4.47 -18.26 -6.26
CA SER A 44 4.76 -19.67 -5.95
C SER A 44 3.56 -20.41 -5.35
N ARG A 45 2.62 -19.67 -4.76
CA ARG A 45 1.35 -20.17 -4.21
C ARG A 45 0.19 -20.07 -5.20
N LYS A 46 0.43 -19.71 -6.45
CA LYS A 46 -0.56 -19.52 -7.50
C LYS A 46 -1.61 -18.43 -7.18
N GLN A 47 -1.25 -17.48 -6.32
CA GLN A 47 -2.08 -16.34 -5.95
C GLN A 47 -1.80 -15.18 -6.91
N TYR A 48 -2.16 -15.37 -8.17
CA TYR A 48 -1.74 -14.52 -9.28
C TYR A 48 -2.13 -13.05 -9.09
N VAL A 49 -3.35 -12.77 -8.64
CA VAL A 49 -3.83 -11.40 -8.46
C VAL A 49 -3.06 -10.69 -7.33
N LEU A 50 -2.82 -11.38 -6.21
CA LEU A 50 -1.99 -10.84 -5.12
C LEU A 50 -0.55 -10.61 -5.59
N ALA A 51 0.04 -11.58 -6.32
CA ALA A 51 1.39 -11.44 -6.87
C ALA A 51 1.49 -10.23 -7.81
N THR A 52 0.49 -10.00 -8.65
CA THR A 52 0.44 -8.85 -9.57
C THR A 52 0.32 -7.52 -8.83
N ALA A 53 -0.50 -7.44 -7.78
CA ALA A 53 -0.61 -6.23 -6.96
C ALA A 53 0.72 -5.86 -6.29
N LEU A 54 1.38 -6.85 -5.68
CA LEU A 54 2.71 -6.69 -5.07
C LEU A 54 3.79 -6.35 -6.10
N PHE A 55 3.70 -6.92 -7.31
CA PHE A 55 4.63 -6.63 -8.39
C PHE A 55 4.48 -5.19 -8.91
N PHE A 56 3.26 -4.68 -9.05
CA PHE A 56 3.06 -3.27 -9.38
C PHE A 56 3.55 -2.34 -8.26
N SER A 57 3.36 -2.72 -6.98
CA SER A 57 3.94 -1.97 -5.86
C SER A 57 5.47 -1.94 -5.94
N PHE A 58 6.11 -3.09 -6.23
CA PHE A 58 7.55 -3.18 -6.48
C PHE A 58 8.00 -2.25 -7.63
N LEU A 59 7.25 -2.20 -8.75
CA LEU A 59 7.60 -1.28 -9.85
C LEU A 59 7.44 0.19 -9.43
N GLY A 60 6.43 0.50 -8.60
CA GLY A 60 6.28 1.81 -7.98
C GLY A 60 7.49 2.19 -7.14
N ASP A 61 8.00 1.25 -6.31
CA ASP A 61 9.21 1.46 -5.51
C ASP A 61 10.45 1.70 -6.39
N VAL A 62 10.60 0.95 -7.50
CA VAL A 62 11.68 1.16 -8.47
C VAL A 62 11.63 2.58 -9.05
N MET A 63 10.45 3.08 -9.40
CA MET A 63 10.29 4.44 -9.93
C MET A 63 10.54 5.49 -8.85
N GLY A 64 10.09 5.24 -7.61
CA GLY A 64 10.39 6.09 -6.45
C GLY A 64 11.89 6.17 -6.18
N TRP A 65 12.62 5.06 -6.24
CA TRP A 65 14.08 5.03 -6.15
C TRP A 65 14.76 5.87 -7.24
N LYS A 66 14.24 5.78 -8.48
CA LYS A 66 14.70 6.59 -9.61
C LYS A 66 14.26 8.06 -9.54
N ARG A 67 13.41 8.42 -8.57
CA ARG A 67 12.79 9.74 -8.43
C ARG A 67 11.89 10.14 -9.60
N GLU A 68 11.30 9.15 -10.26
CA GLU A 68 10.38 9.32 -11.39
C GLU A 68 8.93 9.32 -10.90
N LEU A 69 8.41 10.48 -10.50
CA LEU A 69 7.15 10.61 -9.78
C LEU A 69 5.93 10.17 -10.60
N ILE A 70 5.85 10.53 -11.89
CA ILE A 70 4.69 10.20 -12.74
C ILE A 70 4.54 8.69 -12.92
N PRO A 71 5.57 7.93 -13.36
CA PRO A 71 5.45 6.48 -13.46
C PRO A 71 5.30 5.81 -12.08
N GLN A 72 5.85 6.37 -11.00
CA GLN A 72 5.63 5.89 -9.63
C GLN A 72 4.14 5.92 -9.28
N ILE A 73 3.47 7.06 -9.47
CA ILE A 73 2.02 7.20 -9.25
C ILE A 73 1.25 6.20 -10.12
N GLY A 74 1.64 6.04 -11.39
CA GLY A 74 1.00 5.11 -12.32
C GLY A 74 1.08 3.65 -11.87
N PHE A 75 2.25 3.17 -11.46
CA PHE A 75 2.40 1.79 -10.98
C PHE A 75 1.69 1.55 -9.65
N PHE A 76 1.74 2.49 -8.73
CA PHE A 76 0.96 2.37 -7.51
C PHE A 76 -0.55 2.43 -7.78
N ALA A 77 -1.03 3.24 -8.74
CA ALA A 77 -2.43 3.21 -9.15
C ALA A 77 -2.85 1.83 -9.69
N LEU A 78 -2.02 1.20 -10.52
CA LEU A 78 -2.24 -0.18 -10.99
C LEU A 78 -2.25 -1.19 -9.84
N ALA A 79 -1.38 -1.02 -8.85
CA ALA A 79 -1.39 -1.83 -7.64
C ALA A 79 -2.71 -1.70 -6.89
N GLN A 80 -3.23 -0.46 -6.69
CA GLN A 80 -4.51 -0.23 -6.01
C GLN A 80 -5.69 -0.86 -6.75
N VAL A 81 -5.76 -0.69 -8.08
CA VAL A 81 -6.78 -1.35 -8.91
C VAL A 81 -6.71 -2.87 -8.74
N THR A 82 -5.51 -3.43 -8.76
CA THR A 82 -5.31 -4.88 -8.61
C THR A 82 -5.69 -5.37 -7.21
N TYR A 83 -5.43 -4.60 -6.15
CA TYR A 83 -5.92 -4.91 -4.79
C TYR A 83 -7.44 -4.83 -4.71
N ILE A 84 -8.10 -3.85 -5.35
CA ILE A 84 -9.56 -3.78 -5.40
C ILE A 84 -10.14 -5.02 -6.09
N ILE A 85 -9.56 -5.44 -7.21
CA ILE A 85 -9.93 -6.68 -7.91
C ILE A 85 -9.72 -7.88 -6.99
N LEU A 86 -8.56 -7.99 -6.33
CA LEU A 86 -8.27 -9.05 -5.37
C LEU A 86 -9.36 -9.15 -4.31
N PHE A 87 -9.69 -8.04 -3.64
CA PHE A 87 -10.71 -8.01 -2.59
C PHE A 87 -12.11 -8.34 -3.11
N SER A 88 -12.39 -8.05 -4.38
CA SER A 88 -13.66 -8.44 -5.01
C SER A 88 -13.75 -9.94 -5.30
N LEU A 89 -12.60 -10.60 -5.50
CA LEU A 89 -12.52 -12.04 -5.79
C LEU A 89 -12.40 -12.90 -4.52
N LEU A 90 -11.92 -12.33 -3.42
CA LEU A 90 -11.79 -13.04 -2.16
C LEU A 90 -13.18 -13.33 -1.57
N LYS A 91 -13.27 -14.43 -0.81
CA LYS A 91 -14.52 -14.83 -0.16
C LYS A 91 -15.06 -13.68 0.71
N PRO A 92 -16.31 -13.24 0.47
CA PRO A 92 -16.89 -12.20 1.31
C PRO A 92 -17.09 -12.70 2.74
N PRO A 93 -17.08 -11.81 3.74
CA PRO A 93 -17.34 -12.17 5.11
C PRO A 93 -18.79 -12.68 5.29
N SER A 94 -19.00 -13.58 6.23
CA SER A 94 -20.34 -14.14 6.57
C SER A 94 -21.33 -13.08 7.06
N ALA A 95 -20.83 -11.93 7.56
CA ALA A 95 -21.64 -10.80 7.99
C ALA A 95 -20.96 -9.48 7.61
N THR A 96 -21.71 -8.52 7.12
CA THR A 96 -21.23 -7.17 6.81
C THR A 96 -21.14 -6.31 8.07
N TRP A 97 -20.36 -5.21 8.00
CA TRP A 97 -20.38 -4.18 9.05
C TRP A 97 -21.76 -3.52 9.12
N PRO A 98 -22.23 -3.13 10.32
CA PRO A 98 -23.44 -2.32 10.48
C PRO A 98 -23.35 -1.05 9.62
N LYS A 99 -24.49 -0.63 9.05
CA LYS A 99 -24.57 0.54 8.17
C LYS A 99 -23.91 1.81 8.76
N PRO A 100 -24.11 2.18 10.05
CA PRO A 100 -23.47 3.37 10.63
C PRO A 100 -21.93 3.25 10.66
N ILE A 101 -21.38 2.08 10.93
CA ILE A 101 -19.91 1.87 10.95
C ILE A 101 -19.34 2.03 9.53
N ARG A 102 -20.00 1.48 8.52
CA ARG A 102 -19.59 1.64 7.11
C ARG A 102 -19.66 3.11 6.68
N MET A 103 -20.72 3.81 7.07
CA MET A 103 -20.88 5.21 6.76
C MET A 103 -19.83 6.07 7.47
N GLY A 104 -19.57 5.82 8.76
CA GLY A 104 -18.52 6.51 9.51
C GLY A 104 -17.14 6.32 8.88
N PHE A 105 -16.81 5.10 8.43
CA PHE A 105 -15.54 4.85 7.75
C PHE A 105 -15.47 5.56 6.39
N LEU A 106 -16.54 5.58 5.61
CA LEU A 106 -16.60 6.35 4.36
C LEU A 106 -16.43 7.86 4.59
N LEU A 107 -17.07 8.41 5.62
CA LEU A 107 -16.90 9.82 5.97
C LEU A 107 -15.45 10.14 6.40
N LEU A 108 -14.80 9.23 7.13
CA LEU A 108 -13.38 9.35 7.47
C LEU A 108 -12.52 9.41 6.20
N LEU A 109 -12.73 8.48 5.27
CA LEU A 109 -11.98 8.45 4.00
C LEU A 109 -12.25 9.70 3.15
N ALA A 110 -13.51 10.15 3.09
CA ALA A 110 -13.86 11.40 2.42
C ALA A 110 -13.19 12.62 3.06
N GLY A 111 -13.08 12.64 4.40
CA GLY A 111 -12.32 13.66 5.14
C GLY A 111 -10.84 13.66 4.79
N ILE A 112 -10.21 12.49 4.67
CA ILE A 112 -8.81 12.35 4.25
C ILE A 112 -8.63 12.89 2.82
N TYR A 113 -9.51 12.52 1.90
CA TYR A 113 -9.47 13.04 0.52
C TYR A 113 -9.66 14.56 0.49
N GLY A 114 -10.63 15.07 1.24
CA GLY A 114 -10.89 16.51 1.37
C GLY A 114 -9.67 17.27 1.92
N THR A 115 -8.99 16.69 2.93
CA THR A 115 -7.76 17.27 3.47
C THR A 115 -6.65 17.31 2.40
N ALA A 116 -6.45 16.23 1.65
CA ALA A 116 -5.48 16.21 0.55
C ALA A 116 -5.83 17.25 -0.52
N THR A 117 -7.11 17.37 -0.89
CA THR A 117 -7.60 18.31 -1.90
C THR A 117 -7.42 19.77 -1.46
N CYS A 118 -7.65 20.07 -0.18
CA CYS A 118 -7.56 21.45 0.32
C CYS A 118 -6.13 21.85 0.71
N TRP A 119 -5.29 20.92 1.08
CA TRP A 119 -3.99 21.20 1.68
C TRP A 119 -2.80 20.82 0.80
N ILE A 120 -2.84 19.67 0.12
CA ILE A 120 -1.72 19.18 -0.70
C ILE A 120 -1.86 19.62 -2.15
N PHE A 121 -3.00 19.34 -2.80
CA PHE A 121 -3.16 19.55 -4.24
C PHE A 121 -2.96 21.00 -4.70
N PRO A 122 -3.36 22.06 -3.96
CA PRO A 122 -3.11 23.43 -4.37
C PRO A 122 -1.61 23.82 -4.42
N ARG A 123 -0.74 22.97 -3.86
CA ARG A 123 0.73 23.18 -3.86
C ARG A 123 1.43 22.42 -4.98
N VAL A 124 0.71 21.57 -5.71
CA VAL A 124 1.24 20.84 -6.86
C VAL A 124 1.12 21.74 -8.10
N THR A 125 2.26 22.17 -8.62
CA THR A 125 2.32 23.12 -9.76
C THR A 125 2.10 22.43 -11.11
N ASP A 126 2.46 21.15 -11.23
CA ASP A 126 2.27 20.37 -12.45
C ASP A 126 0.87 19.77 -12.48
N SER A 127 0.06 20.17 -13.50
CA SER A 127 -1.33 19.72 -13.65
C SER A 127 -1.46 18.22 -13.93
N ILE A 128 -0.46 17.58 -14.59
CA ILE A 128 -0.45 16.14 -14.86
C ILE A 128 -0.21 15.39 -13.56
N VAL A 129 0.77 15.83 -12.77
CA VAL A 129 1.05 15.27 -11.44
C VAL A 129 -0.17 15.43 -10.53
N MET A 130 -0.77 16.62 -10.48
CA MET A 130 -1.95 16.88 -9.66
C MET A 130 -3.14 15.97 -10.05
N GLY A 131 -3.43 15.84 -11.34
CA GLY A 131 -4.49 14.97 -11.84
C GLY A 131 -4.20 13.49 -11.52
N GLY A 132 -2.96 13.04 -11.73
CA GLY A 132 -2.53 11.69 -11.38
C GLY A 132 -2.67 11.40 -9.88
N MET A 133 -2.25 12.32 -9.02
CA MET A 133 -2.39 12.22 -7.56
C MET A 133 -3.85 12.16 -7.13
N ALA A 134 -4.73 12.97 -7.75
CA ALA A 134 -6.16 12.98 -7.41
C ALA A 134 -6.82 11.63 -7.73
N VAL A 135 -6.56 11.08 -8.91
CA VAL A 135 -7.05 9.75 -9.31
C VAL A 135 -6.45 8.66 -8.42
N TYR A 136 -5.13 8.73 -8.18
CA TYR A 136 -4.44 7.78 -7.31
C TYR A 136 -5.01 7.77 -5.89
N ALA A 137 -5.22 8.94 -5.29
CA ALA A 137 -5.79 9.05 -3.95
C ALA A 137 -7.20 8.43 -3.86
N LEU A 138 -8.04 8.62 -4.88
CA LEU A 138 -9.35 7.96 -4.94
C LEU A 138 -9.23 6.44 -4.99
N LEU A 139 -8.33 5.90 -5.82
CA LEU A 139 -8.09 4.46 -5.92
C LEU A 139 -7.55 3.88 -4.61
N LEU A 140 -6.63 4.58 -3.96
CA LEU A 140 -6.08 4.19 -2.66
C LEU A 140 -7.16 4.12 -1.57
N LEU A 141 -8.02 5.12 -1.49
CA LEU A 141 -9.13 5.14 -0.53
C LEU A 141 -10.21 4.10 -0.86
N ALA A 142 -10.49 3.86 -2.15
CA ALA A 142 -11.38 2.79 -2.59
C ALA A 142 -10.83 1.41 -2.20
N MET A 143 -9.54 1.17 -2.38
CA MET A 143 -8.86 -0.04 -1.92
C MET A 143 -8.96 -0.19 -0.39
N CYS A 144 -8.72 0.88 0.35
CA CYS A 144 -8.83 0.88 1.81
C CYS A 144 -10.27 0.54 2.27
N TYR A 145 -11.28 1.08 1.62
CA TYR A 145 -12.67 0.72 1.89
C TYR A 145 -12.98 -0.74 1.55
N ALA A 146 -12.50 -1.24 0.41
CA ALA A 146 -12.67 -2.63 0.02
C ALA A 146 -12.04 -3.58 1.04
N ALA A 147 -10.81 -3.29 1.50
CA ALA A 147 -10.15 -4.04 2.57
C ALA A 147 -10.95 -4.05 3.87
N PHE A 148 -11.48 -2.89 4.28
CA PHE A 148 -12.32 -2.75 5.47
C PHE A 148 -13.60 -3.61 5.39
N CYS A 149 -14.21 -3.73 4.22
CA CYS A 149 -15.43 -4.52 4.02
C CYS A 149 -15.23 -6.02 4.29
N HIS A 150 -14.01 -6.54 4.22
CA HIS A 150 -13.69 -7.94 4.53
C HIS A 150 -13.71 -8.28 6.02
N LYS A 151 -13.83 -7.30 6.93
CA LYS A 151 -13.80 -7.53 8.39
C LYS A 151 -12.53 -8.26 8.87
N ASN A 152 -11.47 -8.16 8.10
CA ASN A 152 -10.15 -8.71 8.41
C ASN A 152 -9.26 -7.60 8.93
N LEU A 153 -8.85 -7.70 10.20
CA LEU A 153 -8.05 -6.66 10.85
C LEU A 153 -6.71 -6.43 10.13
N CYS A 154 -6.06 -7.49 9.64
CA CYS A 154 -4.80 -7.36 8.92
C CYS A 154 -5.00 -6.55 7.62
N LEU A 155 -6.05 -6.83 6.84
CA LEU A 155 -6.36 -6.08 5.62
C LEU A 155 -6.67 -4.63 5.93
N THR A 156 -7.53 -4.38 6.92
CA THR A 156 -7.95 -3.02 7.27
C THR A 156 -6.77 -2.18 7.76
N VAL A 157 -6.02 -2.69 8.74
CA VAL A 157 -4.86 -1.98 9.29
C VAL A 157 -3.78 -1.82 8.23
N GLY A 158 -3.53 -2.84 7.41
CA GLY A 158 -2.56 -2.78 6.32
C GLY A 158 -2.90 -1.68 5.31
N ALA A 159 -4.18 -1.60 4.89
CA ALA A 159 -4.65 -0.57 3.97
C ALA A 159 -4.58 0.84 4.57
N VAL A 160 -4.95 1.00 5.85
CA VAL A 160 -4.83 2.28 6.56
C VAL A 160 -3.38 2.74 6.66
N LEU A 161 -2.45 1.84 7.00
CA LEU A 161 -1.03 2.16 7.07
C LEU A 161 -0.47 2.57 5.70
N PHE A 162 -0.95 1.96 4.62
CA PHE A 162 -0.60 2.36 3.27
C PHE A 162 -1.09 3.79 2.98
N VAL A 163 -2.35 4.11 3.32
CA VAL A 163 -2.89 5.48 3.19
C VAL A 163 -2.07 6.49 4.00
N VAL A 164 -1.69 6.15 5.22
CA VAL A 164 -0.85 7.01 6.08
C VAL A 164 0.51 7.28 5.46
N SER A 165 1.18 6.24 4.96
CA SER A 165 2.46 6.37 4.27
C SER A 165 2.39 7.35 3.10
N ASP A 166 1.40 7.17 2.24
CA ASP A 166 1.25 7.97 1.03
C ASP A 166 0.83 9.42 1.33
N PHE A 167 0.02 9.61 2.36
CA PHE A 167 -0.30 10.95 2.83
C PHE A 167 0.96 11.69 3.31
N ILE A 168 1.86 11.00 4.03
CA ILE A 168 3.16 11.56 4.46
C ILE A 168 4.03 11.89 3.25
N ILE A 169 4.06 11.04 2.20
CA ILE A 169 4.77 11.34 0.95
C ILE A 169 4.26 12.66 0.35
N GLY A 170 2.95 12.81 0.23
CA GLY A 170 2.33 14.01 -0.32
C GLY A 170 2.68 15.27 0.49
N VAL A 171 2.61 15.20 1.81
CA VAL A 171 3.01 16.31 2.69
C VAL A 171 4.48 16.64 2.53
N ASN A 172 5.35 15.62 2.55
CA ASN A 172 6.80 15.82 2.48
C ASN A 172 7.26 16.40 1.13
N LEU A 173 6.59 16.03 0.02
CA LEU A 173 6.95 16.51 -1.32
C LEU A 173 6.41 17.91 -1.62
N PHE A 174 5.21 18.25 -1.15
CA PHE A 174 4.49 19.42 -1.64
C PHE A 174 4.15 20.44 -0.56
N VAL A 175 4.19 20.09 0.71
CA VAL A 175 3.77 21.01 1.79
C VAL A 175 4.96 21.47 2.64
N CYS A 176 5.64 20.53 3.29
CA CYS A 176 6.79 20.84 4.14
C CYS A 176 7.68 19.61 4.29
N HIS A 177 9.00 19.86 4.39
CA HIS A 177 9.97 18.81 4.67
C HIS A 177 9.73 18.21 6.06
N ILE A 178 9.61 16.89 6.12
CA ILE A 178 9.42 16.13 7.36
C ILE A 178 10.77 15.58 7.81
N PRO A 179 11.26 15.91 9.01
CA PRO A 179 12.46 15.27 9.56
C PRO A 179 12.31 13.75 9.59
N HIS A 180 13.36 13.03 9.18
CA HIS A 180 13.34 11.57 9.08
C HIS A 180 12.18 11.01 8.24
N SER A 181 11.76 11.74 7.19
CA SER A 181 10.64 11.36 6.30
C SER A 181 10.76 9.94 5.78
N PHE A 182 11.97 9.47 5.49
CA PHE A 182 12.20 8.08 5.06
C PHE A 182 11.62 7.07 6.07
N LEU A 183 11.94 7.20 7.35
CA LEU A 183 11.41 6.32 8.40
C LEU A 183 9.89 6.45 8.54
N CYS A 184 9.39 7.70 8.54
CA CYS A 184 7.97 7.99 8.67
C CYS A 184 7.13 7.42 7.51
N ILE A 185 7.71 7.29 6.32
CA ILE A 185 7.08 6.74 5.12
C ILE A 185 7.24 5.22 5.07
N MET A 186 8.49 4.72 5.16
CA MET A 186 8.77 3.32 4.87
C MET A 186 8.29 2.36 5.95
N VAL A 187 8.29 2.78 7.23
CA VAL A 187 7.78 1.92 8.32
C VAL A 187 6.29 1.58 8.13
N PRO A 188 5.37 2.56 8.01
CA PRO A 188 3.97 2.23 7.76
C PRO A 188 3.75 1.57 6.39
N TYR A 189 4.55 1.90 5.36
CA TYR A 189 4.49 1.25 4.06
C TYR A 189 4.77 -0.26 4.14
N TYR A 190 5.91 -0.65 4.70
CA TYR A 190 6.28 -2.06 4.81
C TYR A 190 5.34 -2.85 5.71
N LEU A 191 4.95 -2.28 6.85
CA LEU A 191 3.95 -2.90 7.72
C LEU A 191 2.61 -3.04 7.00
N GLY A 192 2.20 -2.02 6.25
CA GLY A 192 0.99 -2.04 5.45
C GLY A 192 1.00 -3.16 4.42
N GLN A 193 2.04 -3.25 3.60
CA GLN A 193 2.19 -4.28 2.58
C GLN A 193 2.26 -5.69 3.18
N LEU A 194 2.99 -5.88 4.27
CA LEU A 194 3.05 -7.16 4.97
C LEU A 194 1.68 -7.59 5.50
N LEU A 195 0.94 -6.66 6.12
CA LEU A 195 -0.39 -6.95 6.65
C LEU A 195 -1.41 -7.23 5.54
N LEU A 196 -1.33 -6.54 4.41
CA LEU A 196 -2.15 -6.84 3.22
C LEU A 196 -1.84 -8.25 2.70
N TYR A 197 -0.56 -8.61 2.59
CA TYR A 197 -0.14 -9.95 2.19
C TYR A 197 -0.67 -11.02 3.16
N VAL A 198 -0.42 -10.87 4.47
CA VAL A 198 -0.86 -11.84 5.50
C VAL A 198 -2.38 -11.93 5.57
N GLY A 199 -3.07 -10.79 5.48
CA GLY A 199 -4.52 -10.73 5.50
C GLY A 199 -5.17 -11.42 4.29
N ALA A 200 -4.62 -11.22 3.10
CA ALA A 200 -5.06 -11.88 1.89
C ALA A 200 -4.84 -13.41 1.95
N GLN A 201 -3.69 -13.85 2.46
CA GLN A 201 -3.37 -15.28 2.63
C GLN A 201 -4.39 -16.05 3.47
N ARG A 202 -5.09 -15.39 4.39
CA ARG A 202 -6.11 -16.02 5.26
C ARG A 202 -7.46 -16.17 4.57
N LEU A 203 -7.65 -15.53 3.43
CA LEU A 203 -8.92 -15.52 2.69
C LEU A 203 -8.88 -16.36 1.41
N TYR A 204 -7.67 -16.73 0.95
CA TYR A 204 -7.46 -17.74 -0.09
C TYR A 204 -7.68 -19.15 0.46
#